data_19b9f6340cbd8c49d4bbdbe2616d042b
#
_entry.id   19b9f6340cbd8c49d4bbdbe2616d042b
#
_cell.length_a   1.000
_cell.length_b   1.000
_cell.length_c   1.000
_cell.angle_alpha   90.00
_cell.angle_beta   90.00
_cell.angle_gamma   90.00
#
_symmetry.space_group_name_H-M   'P 1'
#
loop_
_entity.id
_entity.type
_entity.pdbx_description
1 polymer ?
#
loop_
_entity_poly.entity_id
_entity_poly.type
_entity_poly.pdbx_seq_one_letter_code
_entity_poly.pdbx_strand_id
1 'polypeptide(L)'
;MTVEEVRGSLDLTDNGAIKNSIRNCLTVFQNDPVLQGAVRYNILTERIDIVKPLWWSKQTATLTDTDLNYLMLYLEDKYSLTSEKKIQKALSIIADSNKYHPIRDYLNGLEWDGTERIRYALPRFLGAEESEYTYQALRLFMLGAISRVFKPGCKFEVMLCLVGGQGAGKSTFFRLLAVKDEWFSDDLKKIDDDNVYRKMQGHWIIEMSEMIATANAKSIEDIKSFISRAKETYKVPYETHPADRLRQCVFGGSSNTMDFLPLDRSGNRRFLPIMVHPENAEVHILEDEAASRAFIDMMWAEAMFIYQNFPLKLTLSKDMDKELKELQKQFMPEDTKAGLIQSFLDNFKGTQVCSKLIYAEALNHPFDEPKQWEIREINEIMNNSIEGWKPFSNPRSFAKYGRQRGWERIPPPDNEPSATGSNLTNGFRELTEEEARQMELPF
;
A
#
# COMPACT_ATOMS: atom_id res chain seq x y z
N MET A 1 3.45 -26.01 -39.67
CA MET A 1 3.46 -25.94 -41.16
C MET A 1 4.81 -25.43 -41.61
N THR A 2 5.28 -25.82 -42.78
CA THR A 2 6.47 -25.21 -43.42
C THR A 2 6.10 -23.83 -43.99
N VAL A 3 7.10 -23.01 -44.34
CA VAL A 3 6.87 -21.69 -44.96
C VAL A 3 6.10 -21.84 -46.28
N GLU A 4 6.41 -22.87 -47.06
CA GLU A 4 5.77 -23.17 -48.35
C GLU A 4 4.28 -23.56 -48.15
N GLU A 5 3.98 -24.39 -47.16
CA GLU A 5 2.60 -24.76 -46.84
C GLU A 5 1.77 -23.54 -46.38
N VAL A 6 2.36 -22.67 -45.54
CA VAL A 6 1.70 -21.41 -45.14
C VAL A 6 1.47 -20.51 -46.34
N ARG A 7 2.48 -20.36 -47.20
CA ARG A 7 2.38 -19.55 -48.41
C ARG A 7 1.30 -20.08 -49.36
N GLY A 8 1.17 -21.40 -49.51
CA GLY A 8 0.13 -22.03 -50.30
C GLY A 8 -1.30 -21.87 -49.75
N SER A 9 -1.45 -21.52 -48.48
CA SER A 9 -2.76 -21.30 -47.83
C SER A 9 -3.24 -19.85 -47.89
N LEU A 10 -2.44 -18.91 -48.44
CA LEU A 10 -2.77 -17.50 -48.49
C LEU A 10 -3.75 -17.16 -49.65
N ASP A 11 -4.62 -16.22 -49.39
CA ASP A 11 -5.53 -15.68 -50.41
C ASP A 11 -4.72 -14.97 -51.52
N LEU A 12 -5.07 -15.24 -52.79
CA LEU A 12 -4.47 -14.62 -53.96
C LEU A 12 -5.35 -13.51 -54.51
N THR A 13 -4.72 -12.62 -55.26
CA THR A 13 -5.42 -11.63 -56.11
C THR A 13 -5.86 -12.31 -57.43
N ASP A 14 -6.71 -11.64 -58.21
CA ASP A 14 -7.19 -12.12 -59.51
C ASP A 14 -6.01 -12.39 -60.47
N ASN A 15 -4.87 -11.78 -60.27
CA ASN A 15 -3.65 -11.96 -61.07
C ASN A 15 -2.70 -13.04 -60.50
N GLY A 16 -3.12 -13.82 -59.49
CA GLY A 16 -2.36 -14.90 -58.89
C GLY A 16 -1.25 -14.46 -57.92
N ALA A 17 -1.12 -13.17 -57.60
CA ALA A 17 -0.20 -12.69 -56.58
C ALA A 17 -0.81 -12.82 -55.17
N ILE A 18 0.05 -12.99 -54.12
CA ILE A 18 -0.42 -13.01 -52.75
C ILE A 18 -1.13 -11.70 -52.40
N LYS A 19 -2.37 -11.79 -51.91
CA LYS A 19 -3.18 -10.63 -51.55
C LYS A 19 -2.63 -9.99 -50.27
N ASN A 20 -2.26 -8.73 -50.34
CA ASN A 20 -1.83 -7.96 -49.20
C ASN A 20 -3.04 -7.60 -48.30
N SER A 21 -3.42 -8.51 -47.38
CA SER A 21 -4.63 -8.37 -46.53
C SER A 21 -4.31 -8.65 -45.07
N ILE A 22 -5.14 -8.12 -44.14
CA ILE A 22 -5.01 -8.43 -42.70
C ILE A 22 -5.16 -9.94 -42.46
N ARG A 23 -6.06 -10.62 -43.20
CA ARG A 23 -6.28 -12.07 -43.10
C ARG A 23 -5.00 -12.84 -43.41
N ASN A 24 -4.33 -12.55 -44.52
CA ASN A 24 -3.09 -13.22 -44.86
C ASN A 24 -1.98 -12.95 -43.83
N CYS A 25 -1.85 -11.73 -43.32
CA CYS A 25 -0.93 -11.44 -42.22
C CYS A 25 -1.26 -12.28 -40.97
N LEU A 26 -2.52 -12.41 -40.58
CA LEU A 26 -2.97 -13.24 -39.46
C LEU A 26 -2.65 -14.72 -39.70
N THR A 27 -2.95 -15.24 -40.90
CA THR A 27 -2.64 -16.62 -41.27
C THR A 27 -1.16 -16.92 -41.10
N VAL A 28 -0.28 -16.01 -41.52
CA VAL A 28 1.15 -16.13 -41.33
C VAL A 28 1.53 -16.12 -39.86
N PHE A 29 1.10 -15.14 -39.06
CA PHE A 29 1.40 -15.11 -37.63
C PHE A 29 0.91 -16.32 -36.86
N GLN A 30 -0.18 -16.96 -37.31
CA GLN A 30 -0.75 -18.15 -36.68
C GLN A 30 -0.05 -19.46 -37.03
N ASN A 31 0.51 -19.57 -38.22
CA ASN A 31 0.96 -20.84 -38.78
C ASN A 31 2.44 -20.89 -39.16
N ASP A 32 3.12 -19.75 -39.34
CA ASP A 32 4.54 -19.72 -39.67
C ASP A 32 5.37 -20.32 -38.52
N PRO A 33 6.31 -21.21 -38.85
CA PRO A 33 7.07 -21.97 -37.84
C PRO A 33 7.92 -21.09 -36.93
N VAL A 34 8.30 -19.88 -37.37
CA VAL A 34 9.10 -18.94 -36.60
C VAL A 34 8.21 -18.01 -35.78
N LEU A 35 7.12 -17.50 -36.39
CA LEU A 35 6.27 -16.45 -35.81
C LEU A 35 5.13 -16.99 -34.95
N GLN A 36 4.73 -18.25 -35.12
CA GLN A 36 3.64 -18.86 -34.36
C GLN A 36 3.90 -18.79 -32.84
N GLY A 37 3.00 -18.11 -32.11
CA GLY A 37 3.10 -17.93 -30.66
C GLY A 37 4.24 -17.04 -30.19
N ALA A 38 4.93 -16.34 -31.11
CA ALA A 38 5.97 -15.39 -30.74
C ALA A 38 5.44 -14.07 -30.21
N VAL A 39 4.25 -13.66 -30.70
CA VAL A 39 3.64 -12.38 -30.37
C VAL A 39 2.51 -12.57 -29.35
N ARG A 40 2.61 -11.89 -28.20
CA ARG A 40 1.62 -11.93 -27.12
C ARG A 40 1.33 -10.54 -26.59
N TYR A 41 0.13 -10.31 -26.06
CA TYR A 41 -0.22 -9.09 -25.36
C TYR A 41 0.02 -9.25 -23.86
N ASN A 42 0.88 -8.41 -23.31
CA ASN A 42 1.19 -8.37 -21.89
C ASN A 42 0.17 -7.50 -21.17
N ILE A 43 -0.69 -8.10 -20.34
CA ILE A 43 -1.78 -7.41 -19.62
C ILE A 43 -1.22 -6.45 -18.55
N LEU A 44 -0.04 -6.72 -17.98
CA LEU A 44 0.57 -5.87 -16.96
C LEU A 44 1.12 -4.56 -17.56
N THR A 45 1.87 -4.67 -18.66
CA THR A 45 2.48 -3.52 -19.34
C THR A 45 1.55 -2.87 -20.36
N GLU A 46 0.46 -3.57 -20.73
CA GLU A 46 -0.47 -3.19 -21.80
C GLU A 46 0.23 -2.95 -23.14
N ARG A 47 1.24 -3.79 -23.42
CA ARG A 47 2.05 -3.74 -24.63
C ARG A 47 2.11 -5.10 -25.31
N ILE A 48 2.50 -5.07 -26.56
CA ILE A 48 2.80 -6.28 -27.33
C ILE A 48 4.22 -6.70 -26.98
N ASP A 49 4.40 -7.97 -26.65
CA ASP A 49 5.70 -8.57 -26.39
C ASP A 49 6.03 -9.63 -27.44
N ILE A 50 7.31 -9.78 -27.73
CA ILE A 50 7.88 -10.92 -28.47
C ILE A 50 8.49 -11.85 -27.43
N VAL A 51 7.81 -12.97 -27.17
CA VAL A 51 8.12 -13.88 -26.07
C VAL A 51 9.00 -15.07 -26.50
N LYS A 52 9.27 -15.21 -27.79
CA LYS A 52 10.19 -16.23 -28.33
C LYS A 52 11.45 -15.57 -28.88
N PRO A 53 12.62 -16.22 -28.77
CA PRO A 53 13.81 -15.77 -29.49
C PRO A 53 13.56 -15.85 -30.98
N LEU A 54 13.88 -14.77 -31.68
CA LEU A 54 13.82 -14.66 -33.12
C LEU A 54 15.29 -14.52 -33.66
N TRP A 55 15.46 -14.25 -34.95
CA TRP A 55 16.78 -14.19 -35.57
C TRP A 55 17.58 -12.90 -35.30
N TRP A 56 16.99 -11.96 -34.56
CA TRP A 56 17.73 -10.76 -34.12
C TRP A 56 17.79 -10.68 -32.60
N SER A 57 18.78 -9.94 -32.09
CA SER A 57 18.99 -9.74 -30.66
C SER A 57 18.00 -8.71 -30.11
N LYS A 58 17.45 -8.99 -28.93
CA LYS A 58 16.56 -8.10 -28.17
C LYS A 58 17.07 -7.90 -26.75
N GLN A 59 16.91 -6.69 -26.22
CA GLN A 59 17.21 -6.40 -24.82
C GLN A 59 15.98 -6.58 -23.91
N THR A 60 14.79 -6.29 -24.41
CA THR A 60 13.52 -6.39 -23.67
C THR A 60 12.48 -7.20 -24.46
N ALA A 61 11.51 -7.79 -23.81
CA ALA A 61 10.43 -8.52 -24.49
C ALA A 61 9.52 -7.60 -25.31
N THR A 62 9.32 -6.36 -24.88
CA THR A 62 8.39 -5.41 -25.52
C THR A 62 8.77 -5.13 -26.97
N LEU A 63 7.78 -5.20 -27.85
CA LEU A 63 7.91 -4.88 -29.27
C LEU A 63 8.34 -3.42 -29.45
N THR A 64 9.43 -3.21 -30.21
CA THR A 64 9.94 -1.90 -30.59
C THR A 64 9.72 -1.65 -32.08
N ASP A 65 9.91 -0.39 -32.55
CA ASP A 65 9.84 -0.06 -33.97
C ASP A 65 10.89 -0.85 -34.79
N THR A 66 12.07 -1.09 -34.21
CA THR A 66 13.10 -1.91 -34.84
C THR A 66 12.65 -3.37 -35.01
N ASP A 67 11.98 -3.92 -34.00
CA ASP A 67 11.42 -5.28 -34.08
C ASP A 67 10.35 -5.37 -35.16
N LEU A 68 9.49 -4.34 -35.25
CA LEU A 68 8.49 -4.26 -36.31
C LEU A 68 9.13 -4.26 -37.71
N ASN A 69 10.22 -3.52 -37.90
CA ASN A 69 10.95 -3.48 -39.15
C ASN A 69 11.53 -4.86 -39.53
N TYR A 70 12.08 -5.61 -38.56
CA TYR A 70 12.55 -6.99 -38.78
C TYR A 70 11.41 -7.94 -39.16
N LEU A 71 10.25 -7.81 -38.48
CA LEU A 71 9.06 -8.59 -38.81
C LEU A 71 8.56 -8.25 -40.24
N MET A 72 8.53 -6.97 -40.59
CA MET A 72 8.14 -6.53 -41.94
C MET A 72 9.07 -7.10 -43.01
N LEU A 73 10.38 -7.01 -42.81
CA LEU A 73 11.37 -7.59 -43.75
C LEU A 73 11.12 -9.10 -43.95
N TYR A 74 10.90 -9.84 -42.87
CA TYR A 74 10.60 -11.27 -42.96
C TYR A 74 9.30 -11.57 -43.71
N LEU A 75 8.23 -10.80 -43.45
CA LEU A 75 6.96 -10.97 -44.12
C LEU A 75 7.02 -10.59 -45.61
N GLU A 76 7.82 -9.62 -45.96
CA GLU A 76 8.11 -9.25 -47.37
C GLU A 76 8.86 -10.37 -48.08
N ASP A 77 10.00 -10.81 -47.53
CA ASP A 77 10.86 -11.85 -48.14
C ASP A 77 10.14 -13.17 -48.34
N LYS A 78 9.44 -13.65 -47.32
CA LYS A 78 8.82 -14.99 -47.31
C LYS A 78 7.42 -15.02 -47.92
N TYR A 79 6.66 -13.94 -47.78
CA TYR A 79 5.22 -13.93 -48.07
C TYR A 79 4.77 -12.78 -49.00
N SER A 80 5.66 -11.91 -49.45
CA SER A 80 5.34 -10.73 -50.24
C SER A 80 4.28 -9.82 -49.59
N LEU A 81 4.24 -9.77 -48.26
CA LEU A 81 3.36 -8.93 -47.46
C LEU A 81 4.11 -7.66 -47.04
N THR A 82 3.77 -6.52 -47.66
CA THR A 82 4.52 -5.26 -47.54
C THR A 82 3.75 -4.12 -46.86
N SER A 83 2.45 -4.30 -46.57
CA SER A 83 1.62 -3.21 -46.01
C SER A 83 1.79 -3.10 -44.48
N GLU A 84 2.59 -2.15 -44.03
CA GLU A 84 2.81 -1.84 -42.62
C GLU A 84 1.51 -1.73 -41.82
N LYS A 85 0.56 -0.93 -42.29
CA LYS A 85 -0.74 -0.74 -41.60
C LYS A 85 -1.53 -2.05 -41.39
N LYS A 86 -1.44 -2.99 -42.36
CA LYS A 86 -2.14 -4.27 -42.24
C LYS A 86 -1.39 -5.24 -41.33
N ILE A 87 -0.05 -5.20 -41.38
CA ILE A 87 0.81 -5.98 -40.48
C ILE A 87 0.58 -5.52 -39.04
N GLN A 88 0.60 -4.23 -38.74
CA GLN A 88 0.34 -3.68 -37.42
C GLN A 88 -1.05 -4.08 -36.88
N LYS A 89 -2.10 -4.03 -37.72
CA LYS A 89 -3.44 -4.49 -37.34
C LYS A 89 -3.48 -5.99 -37.04
N ALA A 90 -2.78 -6.80 -37.86
CA ALA A 90 -2.68 -8.22 -37.62
C ALA A 90 -1.91 -8.54 -36.34
N LEU A 91 -0.80 -7.83 -36.08
CA LEU A 91 -0.03 -7.93 -34.82
C LEU A 91 -0.93 -7.62 -33.59
N SER A 92 -1.72 -6.57 -33.65
CA SER A 92 -2.64 -6.23 -32.55
C SER A 92 -3.69 -7.31 -32.32
N ILE A 93 -4.27 -7.88 -33.37
CA ILE A 93 -5.27 -8.95 -33.28
C ILE A 93 -4.66 -10.24 -32.75
N ILE A 94 -3.50 -10.66 -33.24
CA ILE A 94 -2.86 -11.91 -32.79
C ILE A 94 -2.36 -11.79 -31.36
N ALA A 95 -1.82 -10.62 -30.98
CA ALA A 95 -1.41 -10.34 -29.63
C ALA A 95 -2.60 -10.41 -28.66
N ASP A 96 -3.73 -9.79 -29.02
CA ASP A 96 -4.95 -9.80 -28.22
C ASP A 96 -5.52 -11.21 -28.03
N SER A 97 -5.41 -12.08 -29.05
CA SER A 97 -5.80 -13.51 -28.97
C SER A 97 -4.88 -14.33 -28.07
N ASN A 98 -3.65 -13.85 -27.84
CA ASN A 98 -2.59 -14.54 -27.07
C ASN A 98 -2.20 -13.71 -25.82
N LYS A 99 -3.18 -13.23 -25.06
CA LYS A 99 -2.92 -12.48 -23.84
C LYS A 99 -2.21 -13.33 -22.79
N TYR A 100 -1.38 -12.68 -21.99
CA TYR A 100 -0.76 -13.29 -20.82
C TYR A 100 -0.52 -12.25 -19.73
N HIS A 101 -0.32 -12.70 -18.50
CA HIS A 101 -0.03 -11.83 -17.38
C HIS A 101 1.18 -12.39 -16.63
N PRO A 102 2.36 -11.77 -16.74
CA PRO A 102 3.61 -12.37 -16.27
C PRO A 102 3.60 -12.67 -14.77
N ILE A 103 2.97 -11.82 -13.94
CA ILE A 103 2.90 -12.03 -12.49
C ILE A 103 1.91 -13.16 -12.14
N ARG A 104 0.78 -13.28 -12.86
CA ARG A 104 -0.16 -14.41 -12.64
C ARG A 104 0.50 -15.73 -13.00
N ASP A 105 1.23 -15.75 -14.12
CA ASP A 105 1.93 -16.95 -14.58
C ASP A 105 3.00 -17.36 -13.55
N TYR A 106 3.76 -16.39 -13.01
CA TYR A 106 4.72 -16.61 -11.93
C TYR A 106 4.04 -17.16 -10.67
N LEU A 107 3.01 -16.47 -10.14
CA LEU A 107 2.32 -16.85 -8.91
C LEU A 107 1.65 -18.21 -9.01
N ASN A 108 1.06 -18.54 -10.16
CA ASN A 108 0.42 -19.84 -10.40
C ASN A 108 1.43 -21.00 -10.54
N GLY A 109 2.70 -20.69 -10.83
CA GLY A 109 3.76 -21.67 -10.91
C GLY A 109 4.43 -21.99 -9.56
N LEU A 110 4.05 -21.31 -8.48
CA LEU A 110 4.63 -21.53 -7.15
C LEU A 110 3.90 -22.65 -6.40
N GLU A 111 4.67 -23.47 -5.68
CA GLU A 111 4.18 -24.49 -4.78
C GLU A 111 4.74 -24.27 -3.37
N TRP A 112 3.87 -24.11 -2.38
CA TRP A 112 4.27 -23.90 -1.00
C TRP A 112 4.70 -25.21 -0.34
N ASP A 113 5.83 -25.19 0.33
CA ASP A 113 6.41 -26.33 1.03
C ASP A 113 5.86 -26.57 2.45
N GLY A 114 4.88 -25.77 2.88
CA GLY A 114 4.27 -25.84 4.21
C GLY A 114 5.03 -25.07 5.30
N THR A 115 6.15 -24.42 4.98
CA THR A 115 6.95 -23.65 5.95
C THR A 115 6.52 -22.19 5.96
N GLU A 116 6.16 -21.66 7.14
CA GLU A 116 5.87 -20.24 7.32
C GLU A 116 7.14 -19.40 7.14
N ARG A 117 7.07 -18.40 6.27
CA ARG A 117 8.17 -17.46 6.00
C ARG A 117 7.76 -15.99 6.11
N ILE A 118 6.50 -15.69 5.83
CA ILE A 118 6.00 -14.30 5.89
C ILE A 118 6.19 -13.73 7.29
N ARG A 119 5.95 -14.52 8.34
CA ARG A 119 6.11 -14.12 9.74
C ARG A 119 7.53 -13.67 10.06
N TYR A 120 8.50 -14.35 9.51
CA TYR A 120 9.92 -14.16 9.85
C TYR A 120 10.69 -13.26 8.87
N ALA A 121 10.08 -12.85 7.77
CA ALA A 121 10.78 -12.13 6.71
C ALA A 121 11.33 -10.76 7.14
N LEU A 122 10.48 -9.93 7.77
CA LEU A 122 10.90 -8.60 8.23
C LEU A 122 11.89 -8.67 9.42
N PRO A 123 11.70 -9.52 10.44
CA PRO A 123 12.74 -9.78 11.45
C PRO A 123 14.06 -10.24 10.82
N ARG A 124 14.01 -11.24 9.95
CA ARG A 124 15.18 -11.84 9.32
C ARG A 124 16.03 -10.86 8.52
N PHE A 125 15.40 -10.09 7.61
CA PHE A 125 16.13 -9.26 6.65
C PHE A 125 16.30 -7.80 7.09
N LEU A 126 15.45 -7.31 7.97
CA LEU A 126 15.42 -5.90 8.36
C LEU A 126 15.49 -5.69 9.87
N GLY A 127 15.58 -6.77 10.67
CA GLY A 127 15.64 -6.70 12.13
C GLY A 127 14.38 -6.09 12.77
N ALA A 128 13.23 -6.16 12.09
CA ALA A 128 11.97 -5.71 12.66
C ALA A 128 11.57 -6.61 13.84
N GLU A 129 10.76 -6.07 14.76
CA GLU A 129 10.23 -6.84 15.88
C GLU A 129 9.37 -8.01 15.37
N GLU A 130 9.63 -9.21 15.90
CA GLU A 130 8.78 -10.38 15.67
C GLU A 130 7.49 -10.23 16.49
N SER A 131 6.44 -9.73 15.85
CA SER A 131 5.14 -9.52 16.47
C SER A 131 4.00 -9.98 15.55
N GLU A 132 2.81 -10.18 16.12
CA GLU A 132 1.64 -10.49 15.30
C GLU A 132 1.28 -9.33 14.37
N TYR A 133 1.48 -8.09 14.81
CA TYR A 133 1.29 -6.91 13.96
C TYR A 133 2.22 -6.91 12.75
N THR A 134 3.52 -7.13 12.96
CA THR A 134 4.53 -7.18 11.87
C THR A 134 4.17 -8.24 10.83
N TYR A 135 3.78 -9.44 11.30
CA TYR A 135 3.32 -10.52 10.44
C TYR A 135 2.08 -10.14 9.65
N GLN A 136 1.02 -9.65 10.31
CA GLN A 136 -0.25 -9.33 9.67
C GLN A 136 -0.11 -8.15 8.70
N ALA A 137 0.75 -7.18 8.97
CA ALA A 137 1.03 -6.06 8.09
C ALA A 137 1.66 -6.53 6.77
N LEU A 138 2.71 -7.35 6.83
CA LEU A 138 3.35 -7.91 5.62
C LEU A 138 2.41 -8.86 4.87
N ARG A 139 1.73 -9.76 5.59
CA ARG A 139 0.75 -10.68 5.01
C ARG A 139 -0.36 -9.92 4.28
N LEU A 140 -0.92 -8.89 4.88
CA LEU A 140 -1.95 -8.04 4.28
C LEU A 140 -1.44 -7.36 3.01
N PHE A 141 -0.23 -6.83 3.03
CA PHE A 141 0.40 -6.21 1.87
C PHE A 141 0.55 -7.20 0.72
N MET A 142 1.06 -8.41 0.99
CA MET A 142 1.24 -9.46 -0.01
C MET A 142 -0.11 -9.96 -0.58
N LEU A 143 -1.11 -10.18 0.27
CA LEU A 143 -2.46 -10.56 -0.18
C LEU A 143 -3.12 -9.45 -1.01
N GLY A 144 -2.88 -8.20 -0.67
CA GLY A 144 -3.29 -7.04 -1.46
C GLY A 144 -2.64 -7.03 -2.85
N ALA A 145 -1.34 -7.30 -2.91
CA ALA A 145 -0.58 -7.39 -4.15
C ALA A 145 -1.09 -8.52 -5.07
N ILE A 146 -1.35 -9.71 -4.52
CA ILE A 146 -1.97 -10.82 -5.25
C ILE A 146 -3.38 -10.41 -5.74
N SER A 147 -4.19 -9.81 -4.87
CA SER A 147 -5.56 -9.42 -5.20
C SER A 147 -5.61 -8.41 -6.34
N ARG A 148 -4.70 -7.43 -6.37
CA ARG A 148 -4.59 -6.43 -7.44
C ARG A 148 -4.25 -7.07 -8.78
N VAL A 149 -3.50 -8.14 -8.79
CA VAL A 149 -3.12 -8.89 -10.00
C VAL A 149 -4.26 -9.77 -10.50
N PHE A 150 -4.92 -10.53 -9.61
CA PHE A 150 -5.99 -11.45 -10.00
C PHE A 150 -7.35 -10.76 -10.19
N LYS A 151 -7.60 -9.67 -9.44
CA LYS A 151 -8.80 -8.84 -9.50
C LYS A 151 -8.42 -7.37 -9.65
N PRO A 152 -7.93 -6.97 -10.85
CA PRO A 152 -7.51 -5.59 -11.09
C PRO A 152 -8.60 -4.59 -10.66
N GLY A 153 -8.20 -3.50 -10.03
CA GLY A 153 -9.12 -2.50 -9.51
C GLY A 153 -9.84 -2.90 -8.21
N CYS A 154 -9.53 -4.03 -7.59
CA CYS A 154 -10.08 -4.35 -6.27
C CYS A 154 -9.70 -3.25 -5.25
N LYS A 155 -10.58 -3.04 -4.27
CA LYS A 155 -10.32 -2.06 -3.20
C LYS A 155 -9.19 -2.56 -2.31
N PHE A 156 -8.06 -1.88 -2.38
CA PHE A 156 -6.92 -2.06 -1.48
C PHE A 156 -6.26 -0.69 -1.28
N GLU A 157 -6.27 -0.20 -0.07
CA GLU A 157 -5.88 1.19 0.26
C GLU A 157 -4.81 1.25 1.34
N VAL A 158 -4.01 0.19 1.46
CA VAL A 158 -2.98 0.05 2.49
C VAL A 158 -1.59 0.17 1.87
N MET A 159 -0.69 0.85 2.58
CA MET A 159 0.73 0.99 2.28
C MET A 159 1.55 0.43 3.44
N LEU A 160 2.42 -0.51 3.15
CA LEU A 160 3.44 -0.97 4.11
C LEU A 160 4.56 0.07 4.16
N CYS A 161 4.85 0.61 5.34
CA CYS A 161 5.85 1.67 5.54
C CYS A 161 7.01 1.15 6.37
N LEU A 162 8.19 1.03 5.77
CA LEU A 162 9.42 0.63 6.45
C LEU A 162 10.17 1.86 6.95
N VAL A 163 10.38 1.97 8.26
CA VAL A 163 10.95 3.15 8.92
C VAL A 163 12.23 2.79 9.64
N GLY A 164 13.30 3.54 9.42
CA GLY A 164 14.60 3.30 10.07
C GLY A 164 15.73 3.96 9.31
N GLY A 165 16.95 3.87 9.82
CA GLY A 165 18.13 4.55 9.29
C GLY A 165 18.39 4.33 7.80
N GLN A 166 19.19 5.21 7.23
CA GLN A 166 19.69 5.05 5.86
C GLN A 166 20.54 3.78 5.75
N GLY A 167 20.43 3.07 4.63
CA GLY A 167 21.18 1.82 4.42
C GLY A 167 20.57 0.57 5.07
N ALA A 168 19.41 0.67 5.74
CA ALA A 168 18.73 -0.44 6.40
C ALA A 168 18.12 -1.50 5.45
N GLY A 169 18.36 -1.43 4.14
CA GLY A 169 17.86 -2.41 3.19
C GLY A 169 16.38 -2.27 2.78
N LYS A 170 15.68 -1.22 3.18
CA LYS A 170 14.23 -1.02 2.96
C LYS A 170 13.83 -1.11 1.49
N SER A 171 14.44 -0.29 0.63
CA SER A 171 14.17 -0.28 -0.81
C SER A 171 14.60 -1.58 -1.48
N THR A 172 15.72 -2.17 -1.02
CA THR A 172 16.19 -3.48 -1.49
C THR A 172 15.16 -4.57 -1.18
N PHE A 173 14.56 -4.54 0.01
CA PHE A 173 13.51 -5.49 0.38
C PHE A 173 12.30 -5.37 -0.56
N PHE A 174 11.80 -4.16 -0.84
CA PHE A 174 10.70 -3.97 -1.78
C PHE A 174 11.07 -4.41 -3.20
N ARG A 175 12.30 -4.12 -3.65
CA ARG A 175 12.80 -4.54 -4.97
C ARG A 175 12.84 -6.06 -5.10
N LEU A 176 13.39 -6.77 -4.12
CA LEU A 176 13.43 -8.22 -4.15
C LEU A 176 12.04 -8.84 -3.97
N LEU A 177 11.17 -8.23 -3.14
CA LEU A 177 9.79 -8.65 -2.98
C LEU A 177 8.99 -8.55 -4.30
N ALA A 178 9.34 -7.62 -5.18
CA ALA A 178 8.76 -7.55 -6.52
C ALA A 178 9.23 -8.67 -7.46
N VAL A 179 10.15 -9.53 -7.03
CA VAL A 179 10.70 -10.71 -7.73
C VAL A 179 11.61 -10.34 -8.90
N LYS A 180 11.13 -9.50 -9.82
CA LYS A 180 11.91 -8.99 -10.96
C LYS A 180 12.05 -7.49 -10.86
N ASP A 181 13.22 -6.98 -11.20
CA ASP A 181 13.52 -5.55 -11.18
C ASP A 181 12.54 -4.75 -12.08
N GLU A 182 12.11 -5.33 -13.21
CA GLU A 182 11.12 -4.74 -14.12
C GLU A 182 9.71 -4.61 -13.52
N TRP A 183 9.40 -5.31 -12.43
CA TRP A 183 8.13 -5.22 -11.71
C TRP A 183 8.18 -4.29 -10.50
N PHE A 184 9.34 -3.71 -10.24
CA PHE A 184 9.57 -2.73 -9.18
C PHE A 184 9.78 -1.32 -9.75
N SER A 185 9.33 -0.32 -9.02
CA SER A 185 9.67 1.08 -9.30
C SER A 185 9.83 1.88 -8.01
N ASP A 186 10.85 2.72 -7.96
CA ASP A 186 11.09 3.74 -6.93
C ASP A 186 11.07 5.18 -7.50
N ASP A 187 10.62 5.33 -8.76
CA ASP A 187 10.61 6.63 -9.46
C ASP A 187 9.37 7.49 -9.18
N LEU A 188 8.47 7.05 -8.30
CA LEU A 188 7.25 7.79 -7.98
C LEU A 188 7.51 8.84 -6.88
N LYS A 189 8.09 9.99 -7.28
CA LYS A 189 8.45 11.09 -6.37
C LYS A 189 7.33 12.11 -6.16
N LYS A 190 6.34 12.17 -7.04
CA LYS A 190 5.19 13.09 -6.99
C LYS A 190 3.95 12.42 -7.55
N ILE A 191 2.81 12.64 -6.91
CA ILE A 191 1.51 12.06 -7.30
C ILE A 191 0.67 12.98 -8.19
N ASP A 192 1.07 14.23 -8.35
CA ASP A 192 0.44 15.27 -9.18
C ASP A 192 1.13 15.45 -10.55
N ASP A 193 2.08 14.58 -10.89
CA ASP A 193 2.75 14.54 -12.19
C ASP A 193 1.78 13.97 -13.26
N ASP A 194 1.64 14.66 -14.38
CA ASP A 194 0.83 14.19 -15.54
C ASP A 194 1.28 12.81 -16.04
N ASN A 195 2.51 12.41 -15.78
CA ASN A 195 3.08 11.12 -16.14
C ASN A 195 2.99 10.04 -15.05
N VAL A 196 2.36 10.32 -13.91
CA VAL A 196 2.30 9.38 -12.78
C VAL A 196 1.80 8.00 -13.21
N TYR A 197 0.80 7.95 -14.08
CA TYR A 197 0.20 6.71 -14.54
C TYR A 197 1.11 5.90 -15.45
N ARG A 198 1.94 6.58 -16.25
CA ARG A 198 2.96 5.93 -17.09
C ARG A 198 4.05 5.30 -16.24
N LYS A 199 4.43 5.96 -15.12
CA LYS A 199 5.41 5.45 -14.15
C LYS A 199 4.89 4.25 -13.37
N MET A 200 3.58 4.08 -13.26
CA MET A 200 2.97 2.93 -12.59
C MET A 200 2.77 1.73 -13.52
N GLN A 201 2.69 1.96 -14.83
CA GLN A 201 2.40 0.92 -15.81
C GLN A 201 3.52 -0.11 -15.88
N GLY A 202 3.18 -1.39 -15.76
CA GLY A 202 4.14 -2.48 -15.81
C GLY A 202 4.79 -2.83 -14.47
N HIS A 203 4.49 -2.08 -13.39
CA HIS A 203 5.04 -2.34 -12.07
C HIS A 203 4.02 -2.97 -11.13
N TRP A 204 4.48 -3.87 -10.29
CA TRP A 204 3.69 -4.58 -9.29
C TRP A 204 3.82 -3.97 -7.89
N ILE A 205 5.07 -3.68 -7.47
CA ILE A 205 5.37 -3.00 -6.22
C ILE A 205 6.03 -1.66 -6.56
N ILE A 206 5.46 -0.58 -6.05
CA ILE A 206 5.95 0.77 -6.26
C ILE A 206 6.33 1.36 -4.90
N GLU A 207 7.58 1.76 -4.76
CA GLU A 207 8.06 2.42 -3.55
C GLU A 207 7.87 3.94 -3.65
N MET A 208 7.30 4.51 -2.59
CA MET A 208 7.15 5.94 -2.38
C MET A 208 8.14 6.39 -1.30
N SER A 209 9.41 6.57 -1.69
CA SER A 209 10.50 6.96 -0.78
C SER A 209 10.32 8.40 -0.31
N GLU A 210 10.47 8.63 1.01
CA GLU A 210 10.47 9.95 1.67
C GLU A 210 9.26 10.85 1.33
N MET A 211 8.31 10.37 0.53
CA MET A 211 7.19 11.18 0.05
C MET A 211 6.24 11.54 1.18
N ILE A 212 6.03 10.63 2.13
CA ILE A 212 5.13 10.86 3.26
C ILE A 212 5.79 11.81 4.24
N ALA A 213 7.08 11.62 4.53
CA ALA A 213 7.84 12.43 5.50
C ALA A 213 7.94 13.91 5.10
N THR A 214 7.90 14.22 3.81
CA THR A 214 7.99 15.59 3.28
C THR A 214 6.61 16.20 2.99
N ALA A 215 5.53 15.44 3.16
CA ALA A 215 4.20 15.87 2.81
C ALA A 215 3.58 16.77 3.90
N ASN A 216 2.99 17.88 3.50
CA ASN A 216 2.12 18.67 4.37
C ASN A 216 0.72 18.02 4.48
N ALA A 217 -0.14 18.53 5.38
CA ALA A 217 -1.47 17.97 5.62
C ALA A 217 -2.32 17.81 4.35
N LYS A 218 -2.26 18.76 3.40
CA LYS A 218 -2.96 18.68 2.13
C LYS A 218 -2.40 17.56 1.25
N SER A 219 -1.08 17.49 1.13
CA SER A 219 -0.40 16.46 0.35
C SER A 219 -0.69 15.05 0.87
N ILE A 220 -0.88 14.88 2.18
CA ILE A 220 -1.24 13.60 2.78
C ILE A 220 -2.65 13.13 2.38
N GLU A 221 -3.62 14.04 2.35
CA GLU A 221 -4.97 13.69 1.87
C GLU A 221 -4.94 13.33 0.38
N ASP A 222 -4.10 13.99 -0.41
CA ASP A 222 -3.87 13.64 -1.80
C ASP A 222 -3.22 12.25 -1.93
N ILE A 223 -2.23 11.91 -1.09
CA ILE A 223 -1.61 10.57 -1.03
C ILE A 223 -2.65 9.51 -0.63
N LYS A 224 -3.45 9.75 0.42
CA LYS A 224 -4.51 8.85 0.86
C LYS A 224 -5.55 8.62 -0.25
N SER A 225 -5.95 9.68 -0.94
CA SER A 225 -6.84 9.62 -2.09
C SER A 225 -6.21 8.81 -3.22
N PHE A 226 -4.94 9.07 -3.53
CA PHE A 226 -4.19 8.38 -4.57
C PHE A 226 -4.06 6.88 -4.31
N ILE A 227 -3.67 6.47 -3.09
CA ILE A 227 -3.55 5.04 -2.71
C ILE A 227 -4.91 4.33 -2.86
N SER A 228 -6.01 5.01 -2.53
CA SER A 228 -7.36 4.43 -2.52
C SER A 228 -7.98 4.23 -3.92
N ARG A 229 -7.38 4.77 -4.97
CA ARG A 229 -7.93 4.66 -6.32
C ARG A 229 -7.94 3.21 -6.80
N ALA A 230 -9.02 2.83 -7.44
CA ALA A 230 -9.20 1.50 -8.04
C ALA A 230 -8.84 1.47 -9.53
N LYS A 231 -8.97 2.61 -10.20
CA LYS A 231 -8.71 2.77 -11.63
C LYS A 231 -8.13 4.14 -11.93
N GLU A 232 -7.45 4.21 -13.06
CA GLU A 232 -6.94 5.43 -13.64
C GLU A 232 -7.59 5.62 -15.01
N THR A 233 -7.99 6.85 -15.34
CA THR A 233 -8.53 7.18 -16.66
C THR A 233 -7.57 8.14 -17.35
N TYR A 234 -6.83 7.64 -18.33
CA TYR A 234 -5.91 8.47 -19.09
C TYR A 234 -5.80 8.00 -20.54
N LYS A 235 -5.37 8.91 -21.40
CA LYS A 235 -5.13 8.62 -22.80
C LYS A 235 -3.66 8.27 -23.01
N VAL A 236 -3.40 7.05 -23.47
CA VAL A 236 -2.05 6.68 -23.91
C VAL A 236 -1.73 7.44 -25.19
N PRO A 237 -0.54 8.01 -25.35
CA PRO A 237 -0.10 8.58 -26.60
C PRO A 237 -0.31 7.58 -27.74
N TYR A 238 -0.85 8.08 -28.84
CA TYR A 238 -1.19 7.31 -30.06
C TYR A 238 -2.46 6.43 -29.99
N GLU A 239 -3.09 6.24 -28.82
CA GLU A 239 -4.44 5.66 -28.77
C GLU A 239 -5.51 6.69 -29.14
N THR A 240 -6.51 6.25 -29.90
CA THR A 240 -7.60 7.15 -30.35
C THR A 240 -8.59 7.45 -29.21
N HIS A 241 -8.78 6.49 -28.29
CA HIS A 241 -9.77 6.59 -27.23
C HIS A 241 -9.10 6.49 -25.85
N PRO A 242 -9.53 7.31 -24.85
CA PRO A 242 -9.15 7.09 -23.47
C PRO A 242 -9.75 5.76 -22.97
N ALA A 243 -9.01 5.04 -22.14
CA ALA A 243 -9.48 3.80 -21.52
C ALA A 243 -9.35 3.87 -20.00
N ASP A 244 -10.29 3.24 -19.31
CA ASP A 244 -10.18 2.98 -17.87
C ASP A 244 -9.19 1.85 -17.64
N ARG A 245 -8.14 2.13 -16.88
CA ARG A 245 -7.09 1.18 -16.55
C ARG A 245 -7.17 0.80 -15.08
N LEU A 246 -7.50 -0.45 -14.85
CA LEU A 246 -7.66 -0.97 -13.50
C LEU A 246 -6.29 -1.14 -12.84
N ARG A 247 -6.19 -0.65 -11.61
CA ARG A 247 -4.92 -0.68 -10.86
C ARG A 247 -4.52 -2.11 -10.50
N GLN A 248 -3.27 -2.46 -10.83
CA GLN A 248 -2.69 -3.78 -10.60
C GLN A 248 -1.49 -3.74 -9.63
N CYS A 249 -1.05 -2.56 -9.22
CA CYS A 249 0.07 -2.36 -8.31
C CYS A 249 -0.38 -2.11 -6.87
N VAL A 250 0.58 -2.27 -5.95
CA VAL A 250 0.52 -1.86 -4.55
C VAL A 250 1.65 -0.90 -4.23
N PHE A 251 1.50 -0.14 -3.13
CA PHE A 251 2.47 0.87 -2.72
C PHE A 251 3.16 0.48 -1.42
N GLY A 252 4.49 0.47 -1.44
CA GLY A 252 5.34 0.48 -0.27
C GLY A 252 5.82 1.90 0.04
N GLY A 253 6.09 2.20 1.29
CA GLY A 253 6.70 3.45 1.72
C GLY A 253 8.02 3.19 2.44
N SER A 254 8.99 4.07 2.29
CA SER A 254 10.19 4.06 3.11
C SER A 254 10.46 5.45 3.69
N SER A 255 10.90 5.48 4.95
CA SER A 255 11.31 6.71 5.62
C SER A 255 12.57 6.50 6.44
N ASN A 256 13.42 7.53 6.47
CA ASN A 256 14.60 7.57 7.34
C ASN A 256 14.32 8.31 8.66
N THR A 257 13.17 8.96 8.78
CA THR A 257 12.75 9.73 9.96
C THR A 257 11.58 9.04 10.66
N MET A 258 11.56 9.13 12.00
CA MET A 258 10.46 8.61 12.80
C MET A 258 9.17 9.39 12.55
N ASP A 259 9.24 10.71 12.54
CA ASP A 259 8.07 11.61 12.37
C ASP A 259 7.64 11.71 10.91
N PHE A 260 7.37 10.58 10.28
CA PHE A 260 7.00 10.55 8.87
C PHE A 260 5.50 10.59 8.63
N LEU A 261 4.68 10.20 9.62
CA LEU A 261 3.23 10.31 9.52
C LEU A 261 2.80 11.74 9.85
N PRO A 262 1.82 12.29 9.14
CA PRO A 262 1.26 13.58 9.49
C PRO A 262 0.47 13.49 10.78
N LEU A 263 0.34 14.62 11.46
CA LEU A 263 -0.59 14.78 12.56
C LEU A 263 -2.03 14.74 12.01
N ASP A 264 -2.54 13.54 11.81
CA ASP A 264 -3.92 13.30 11.36
C ASP A 264 -4.73 12.66 12.49
N ARG A 265 -5.56 13.48 13.11
CA ARG A 265 -6.45 13.07 14.21
C ARG A 265 -7.62 12.19 13.74
N SER A 266 -7.90 12.16 12.43
CA SER A 266 -8.90 11.27 11.82
C SER A 266 -8.39 9.84 11.61
N GLY A 267 -7.09 9.65 11.70
CA GLY A 267 -6.41 8.36 11.65
C GLY A 267 -5.67 8.06 10.35
N ASN A 268 -4.50 7.50 10.50
CA ASN A 268 -3.59 7.12 9.43
C ASN A 268 -3.73 5.65 9.00
N ARG A 269 -4.94 5.05 9.10
CA ARG A 269 -5.21 3.60 8.92
C ARG A 269 -4.68 2.99 7.62
N ARG A 270 -4.32 3.82 6.64
CA ARG A 270 -3.75 3.36 5.36
C ARG A 270 -2.27 3.05 5.44
N PHE A 271 -1.58 3.59 6.44
CA PHE A 271 -0.15 3.45 6.60
C PHE A 271 0.15 2.43 7.69
N LEU A 272 0.84 1.35 7.33
CA LEU A 272 1.28 0.31 8.26
C LEU A 272 2.77 0.49 8.55
N PRO A 273 3.15 1.28 9.57
CA PRO A 273 4.55 1.50 9.91
C PRO A 273 5.17 0.26 10.53
N ILE A 274 6.35 -0.11 10.06
CA ILE A 274 7.21 -1.14 10.65
C ILE A 274 8.57 -0.50 10.90
N MET A 275 9.00 -0.51 12.16
CA MET A 275 10.35 -0.11 12.53
C MET A 275 11.35 -1.18 12.10
N VAL A 276 12.44 -0.75 11.47
CA VAL A 276 13.52 -1.65 11.03
C VAL A 276 14.82 -1.29 11.73
N HIS A 277 15.53 -2.32 12.18
CA HIS A 277 16.76 -2.27 12.96
C HIS A 277 17.81 -3.18 12.31
N PRO A 278 18.57 -2.68 11.31
CA PRO A 278 19.49 -3.53 10.55
C PRO A 278 20.53 -4.23 11.45
N GLU A 279 20.83 -3.67 12.61
CA GLU A 279 21.70 -4.27 13.62
C GLU A 279 21.13 -5.56 14.25
N ASN A 280 19.81 -5.75 14.18
CA ASN A 280 19.10 -6.92 14.69
C ASN A 280 18.75 -7.92 13.58
N ALA A 281 19.05 -7.60 12.33
CA ALA A 281 18.77 -8.50 11.21
C ALA A 281 19.62 -9.77 11.29
N GLU A 282 18.99 -10.94 11.08
CA GLU A 282 19.71 -12.21 11.07
C GLU A 282 20.69 -12.33 9.91
N VAL A 283 20.28 -11.81 8.73
CA VAL A 283 21.02 -11.90 7.47
C VAL A 283 20.85 -10.60 6.71
N HIS A 284 21.94 -10.05 6.19
CA HIS A 284 21.81 -8.95 5.24
C HIS A 284 21.21 -9.46 3.94
N ILE A 285 20.15 -8.82 3.44
CA ILE A 285 19.34 -9.32 2.31
C ILE A 285 20.14 -9.54 1.00
N LEU A 286 21.27 -8.87 0.83
CA LEU A 286 22.18 -9.02 -0.32
C LEU A 286 23.42 -9.86 0.01
N GLU A 287 23.55 -10.43 1.21
CA GLU A 287 24.69 -11.31 1.55
C GLU A 287 24.70 -12.54 0.64
N ASP A 288 23.54 -13.15 0.43
CA ASP A 288 23.28 -14.16 -0.61
C ASP A 288 21.95 -13.82 -1.30
N GLU A 289 22.04 -13.06 -2.40
CA GLU A 289 20.84 -12.64 -3.13
C GLU A 289 20.05 -13.82 -3.69
N ALA A 290 20.72 -14.91 -4.10
CA ALA A 290 20.03 -16.08 -4.62
C ALA A 290 19.21 -16.78 -3.54
N ALA A 291 19.77 -16.96 -2.35
CA ALA A 291 19.05 -17.50 -1.20
C ALA A 291 17.90 -16.59 -0.75
N SER A 292 18.10 -15.28 -0.76
CA SER A 292 17.07 -14.30 -0.43
C SER A 292 15.91 -14.33 -1.43
N ARG A 293 16.20 -14.43 -2.73
CA ARG A 293 15.17 -14.60 -3.77
C ARG A 293 14.40 -15.91 -3.61
N ALA A 294 15.08 -17.02 -3.34
CA ALA A 294 14.43 -18.31 -3.07
C ALA A 294 13.52 -18.26 -1.83
N PHE A 295 13.94 -17.56 -0.78
CA PHE A 295 13.11 -17.33 0.41
C PHE A 295 11.86 -16.51 0.07
N ILE A 296 12.00 -15.45 -0.73
CA ILE A 296 10.90 -14.59 -1.17
C ILE A 296 9.93 -15.33 -2.10
N ASP A 297 10.43 -16.19 -2.98
CA ASP A 297 9.57 -17.06 -3.82
C ASP A 297 8.68 -17.94 -2.93
N MET A 298 9.23 -18.51 -1.86
CA MET A 298 8.45 -19.31 -0.91
C MET A 298 7.49 -18.47 -0.07
N MET A 299 7.80 -17.20 0.23
CA MET A 299 6.84 -16.27 0.84
C MET A 299 5.64 -16.04 -0.10
N TRP A 300 5.87 -15.86 -1.40
CA TRP A 300 4.79 -15.73 -2.37
C TRP A 300 4.00 -17.02 -2.54
N ALA A 301 4.66 -18.19 -2.46
CA ALA A 301 3.97 -19.48 -2.44
C ALA A 301 3.04 -19.62 -1.22
N GLU A 302 3.53 -19.24 -0.02
CA GLU A 302 2.73 -19.17 1.21
C GLU A 302 1.55 -18.20 1.06
N ALA A 303 1.77 -17.00 0.55
CA ALA A 303 0.74 -16.00 0.33
C ALA A 303 -0.32 -16.48 -0.68
N MET A 304 0.09 -17.16 -1.75
CA MET A 304 -0.81 -17.76 -2.73
C MET A 304 -1.65 -18.89 -2.13
N PHE A 305 -1.06 -19.74 -1.31
CA PHE A 305 -1.80 -20.78 -0.58
C PHE A 305 -2.87 -20.15 0.32
N ILE A 306 -2.53 -19.11 1.07
CA ILE A 306 -3.47 -18.35 1.91
C ILE A 306 -4.57 -17.72 1.05
N TYR A 307 -4.22 -17.08 -0.06
CA TYR A 307 -5.17 -16.45 -0.98
C TYR A 307 -6.19 -17.42 -1.56
N GLN A 308 -5.77 -18.64 -1.88
CA GLN A 308 -6.61 -19.66 -2.52
C GLN A 308 -7.50 -20.44 -1.53
N ASN A 309 -7.02 -20.64 -0.29
CA ASN A 309 -7.64 -21.58 0.65
C ASN A 309 -8.41 -20.94 1.80
N PHE A 310 -8.25 -19.61 2.02
CA PHE A 310 -8.90 -18.92 3.13
C PHE A 310 -9.75 -17.74 2.67
N PRO A 311 -10.78 -17.36 3.46
CA PRO A 311 -11.58 -16.18 3.17
C PRO A 311 -10.71 -14.92 3.14
N LEU A 312 -10.68 -14.25 2.00
CA LEU A 312 -9.85 -13.07 1.78
C LEU A 312 -10.44 -11.85 2.51
N LYS A 313 -9.68 -11.29 3.44
CA LYS A 313 -9.95 -10.00 4.07
C LYS A 313 -8.74 -9.09 3.81
N LEU A 314 -8.99 -7.97 3.12
CA LEU A 314 -7.95 -6.97 2.79
C LEU A 314 -7.98 -5.80 3.79
N THR A 315 -8.20 -6.09 5.06
CA THR A 315 -8.19 -5.16 6.19
C THR A 315 -7.66 -5.86 7.43
N LEU A 316 -7.05 -5.13 8.32
CA LEU A 316 -6.68 -5.63 9.64
C LEU A 316 -7.93 -6.00 10.46
N SER A 317 -7.76 -6.80 11.49
CA SER A 317 -8.80 -7.06 12.49
C SER A 317 -9.03 -5.82 13.35
N LYS A 318 -10.16 -5.76 14.07
CA LYS A 318 -10.45 -4.63 14.97
C LYS A 318 -9.43 -4.46 16.10
N ASP A 319 -8.86 -5.57 16.56
CA ASP A 319 -7.86 -5.53 17.62
C ASP A 319 -6.51 -5.04 17.07
N MET A 320 -6.11 -5.50 15.88
CA MET A 320 -4.94 -4.97 15.18
C MET A 320 -5.09 -3.49 14.78
N ASP A 321 -6.31 -3.03 14.46
CA ASP A 321 -6.56 -1.60 14.20
C ASP A 321 -6.33 -0.73 15.45
N LYS A 322 -6.57 -1.24 16.66
CA LYS A 322 -6.27 -0.53 17.91
C LYS A 322 -4.75 -0.47 18.14
N GLU A 323 -4.08 -1.60 18.00
CA GLU A 323 -2.62 -1.70 18.10
C GLU A 323 -1.93 -0.79 17.09
N LEU A 324 -2.39 -0.80 15.83
CA LEU A 324 -1.93 0.10 14.79
C LEU A 324 -2.05 1.58 15.20
N LYS A 325 -3.17 2.00 15.77
CA LYS A 325 -3.38 3.38 16.20
C LYS A 325 -2.40 3.80 17.29
N GLU A 326 -2.14 2.94 18.26
CA GLU A 326 -1.16 3.22 19.30
C GLU A 326 0.26 3.28 18.72
N LEU A 327 0.60 2.33 17.86
CA LEU A 327 1.89 2.33 17.18
C LEU A 327 2.10 3.58 16.31
N GLN A 328 1.09 4.01 15.57
CA GLN A 328 1.15 5.20 14.71
C GLN A 328 1.45 6.49 15.48
N LYS A 329 1.07 6.58 16.76
CA LYS A 329 1.41 7.74 17.60
C LYS A 329 2.91 7.96 17.72
N GLN A 330 3.71 6.89 17.69
CA GLN A 330 5.17 6.97 17.75
C GLN A 330 5.80 7.54 16.48
N PHE A 331 5.06 7.55 15.37
CA PHE A 331 5.50 8.02 14.06
C PHE A 331 4.88 9.36 13.65
N MET A 332 4.11 9.98 14.56
CA MET A 332 3.54 11.31 14.36
C MET A 332 4.31 12.34 15.18
N PRO A 333 4.44 13.58 14.67
CA PRO A 333 5.03 14.67 15.46
C PRO A 333 4.17 14.94 16.71
N GLU A 334 4.81 15.44 17.76
CA GLU A 334 4.09 15.83 18.98
C GLU A 334 3.00 16.88 18.68
N ASP A 335 1.79 16.61 19.14
CA ASP A 335 0.70 17.58 19.09
C ASP A 335 0.83 18.59 20.25
N THR A 336 1.73 19.55 20.08
CA THR A 336 1.98 20.61 21.08
C THR A 336 0.72 21.37 21.45
N LYS A 337 -0.22 21.57 20.49
CA LYS A 337 -1.49 22.24 20.76
C LYS A 337 -2.39 21.38 21.64
N ALA A 338 -2.48 20.08 21.37
CA ALA A 338 -3.22 19.15 22.22
C ALA A 338 -2.64 19.08 23.63
N GLY A 339 -1.31 19.05 23.75
CA GLY A 339 -0.61 19.11 25.02
C GLY A 339 -0.92 20.37 25.82
N LEU A 340 -0.90 21.55 25.18
CA LEU A 340 -1.27 22.81 25.83
C LEU A 340 -2.72 22.85 26.27
N ILE A 341 -3.65 22.35 25.43
CA ILE A 341 -5.07 22.27 25.75
C ILE A 341 -5.30 21.29 26.91
N GLN A 342 -4.69 20.12 26.90
CA GLN A 342 -4.82 19.13 27.98
C GLN A 342 -4.30 19.71 29.31
N SER A 343 -3.09 20.28 29.31
CA SER A 343 -2.49 20.91 30.51
C SER A 343 -3.37 22.04 31.06
N PHE A 344 -3.97 22.86 30.20
CA PHE A 344 -4.93 23.88 30.62
C PHE A 344 -6.17 23.24 31.25
N LEU A 345 -6.75 22.22 30.61
CA LEU A 345 -7.98 21.58 31.05
C LEU A 345 -7.81 20.79 32.36
N ASP A 346 -6.64 20.22 32.61
CA ASP A 346 -6.31 19.55 33.86
C ASP A 346 -6.36 20.51 35.06
N ASN A 347 -5.93 21.76 34.85
CA ASN A 347 -5.92 22.82 35.85
C ASN A 347 -7.20 23.66 35.84
N PHE A 348 -8.10 23.45 34.87
CA PHE A 348 -9.33 24.25 34.72
C PHE A 348 -10.38 23.84 35.75
N LYS A 349 -10.81 24.80 36.57
CA LYS A 349 -11.80 24.56 37.66
C LYS A 349 -13.24 24.43 37.17
N GLY A 350 -13.51 24.84 35.93
CA GLY A 350 -14.88 24.76 35.36
C GLY A 350 -15.23 23.34 34.88
N THR A 351 -16.51 23.10 34.74
CA THR A 351 -17.05 21.83 34.26
C THR A 351 -17.40 21.83 32.78
N GLN A 352 -17.31 22.99 32.10
CA GLN A 352 -17.70 23.14 30.70
C GLN A 352 -16.73 24.08 29.99
N VAL A 353 -16.41 23.75 28.76
CA VAL A 353 -15.56 24.55 27.87
C VAL A 353 -16.14 24.63 26.46
N CYS A 354 -15.78 25.66 25.71
CA CYS A 354 -16.10 25.81 24.29
C CYS A 354 -14.88 26.20 23.49
N SER A 355 -14.96 26.09 22.16
CA SER A 355 -13.81 26.33 21.27
C SER A 355 -13.24 27.73 21.42
N LYS A 356 -14.06 28.78 21.60
CA LYS A 356 -13.58 30.15 21.82
C LYS A 356 -12.86 30.32 23.15
N LEU A 357 -13.32 29.66 24.22
CA LEU A 357 -12.63 29.67 25.51
C LEU A 357 -11.26 29.02 25.40
N ILE A 358 -11.19 27.86 24.76
CA ILE A 358 -9.92 27.13 24.55
C ILE A 358 -8.95 27.98 23.72
N TYR A 359 -9.43 28.60 22.64
CA TYR A 359 -8.61 29.49 21.81
C TYR A 359 -8.05 30.67 22.61
N ALA A 360 -8.90 31.35 23.36
CA ALA A 360 -8.51 32.53 24.11
C ALA A 360 -7.61 32.22 25.33
N GLU A 361 -7.95 31.17 26.10
CA GLU A 361 -7.33 30.92 27.41
C GLU A 361 -6.25 29.82 27.35
N ALA A 362 -6.51 28.69 26.66
CA ALA A 362 -5.54 27.61 26.58
C ALA A 362 -4.43 27.91 25.54
N LEU A 363 -4.80 28.51 24.40
CA LEU A 363 -3.86 28.82 23.32
C LEU A 363 -3.33 30.27 23.38
N ASN A 364 -3.70 31.03 24.44
CA ASN A 364 -3.22 32.38 24.72
C ASN A 364 -3.50 33.41 23.62
N HIS A 365 -4.74 33.45 23.11
CA HIS A 365 -5.24 34.44 22.15
C HIS A 365 -6.38 35.29 22.73
N PRO A 366 -6.17 36.05 23.82
CA PRO A 366 -7.25 36.68 24.58
C PRO A 366 -7.98 37.81 23.85
N PHE A 367 -7.37 38.37 22.80
CA PHE A 367 -7.87 39.55 22.07
C PHE A 367 -8.30 39.24 20.64
N ASP A 368 -8.05 38.00 20.16
CA ASP A 368 -8.30 37.63 18.80
C ASP A 368 -9.57 36.77 18.67
N GLU A 369 -10.32 36.95 17.59
CA GLU A 369 -11.41 36.04 17.23
C GLU A 369 -10.86 34.86 16.40
N PRO A 370 -11.16 33.61 16.80
CA PRO A 370 -10.67 32.45 16.08
C PRO A 370 -11.27 32.36 14.67
N LYS A 371 -10.46 32.09 13.68
CA LYS A 371 -10.90 31.79 12.32
C LYS A 371 -11.59 30.42 12.27
N GLN A 372 -12.39 30.17 11.24
CA GLN A 372 -13.15 28.93 11.12
C GLN A 372 -12.26 27.67 11.11
N TRP A 373 -11.07 27.74 10.55
CA TRP A 373 -10.14 26.61 10.54
C TRP A 373 -9.55 26.32 11.92
N GLU A 374 -9.30 27.35 12.74
CA GLU A 374 -8.83 27.20 14.13
C GLU A 374 -9.91 26.55 15.01
N ILE A 375 -11.17 26.97 14.83
CA ILE A 375 -12.30 26.32 15.51
C ILE A 375 -12.41 24.84 15.12
N ARG A 376 -12.24 24.49 13.85
CA ARG A 376 -12.25 23.10 13.40
C ARG A 376 -11.10 22.30 14.03
N GLU A 377 -9.90 22.85 14.03
CA GLU A 377 -8.73 22.23 14.63
C GLU A 377 -8.93 21.98 16.13
N ILE A 378 -9.43 22.96 16.89
CA ILE A 378 -9.76 22.82 18.32
C ILE A 378 -10.81 21.72 18.52
N ASN A 379 -11.85 21.68 17.67
CA ASN A 379 -12.89 20.67 17.77
C ASN A 379 -12.32 19.25 17.51
N GLU A 380 -11.41 19.11 16.58
CA GLU A 380 -10.72 17.84 16.30
C GLU A 380 -9.83 17.41 17.48
N ILE A 381 -9.06 18.34 18.05
CA ILE A 381 -8.25 18.08 19.24
C ILE A 381 -9.13 17.59 20.39
N MET A 382 -10.17 18.33 20.71
CA MET A 382 -11.07 18.02 21.83
C MET A 382 -11.80 16.70 21.68
N ASN A 383 -12.14 16.31 20.45
CA ASN A 383 -12.89 15.06 20.21
C ASN A 383 -11.99 13.82 20.10
N ASN A 384 -10.72 13.98 19.73
CA ASN A 384 -9.86 12.85 19.38
C ASN A 384 -8.62 12.70 20.28
N SER A 385 -8.18 13.79 20.94
CA SER A 385 -6.90 13.80 21.65
C SER A 385 -7.00 14.15 23.13
N ILE A 386 -8.14 14.71 23.57
CA ILE A 386 -8.30 15.17 24.96
C ILE A 386 -9.05 14.14 25.80
N GLU A 387 -8.47 13.82 26.94
CA GLU A 387 -9.05 12.88 27.90
C GLU A 387 -9.87 13.63 28.98
N GLY A 388 -10.85 12.93 29.55
CA GLY A 388 -11.67 13.45 30.67
C GLY A 388 -12.78 14.43 30.26
N TRP A 389 -12.99 14.64 28.95
CA TRP A 389 -14.03 15.56 28.44
C TRP A 389 -14.88 14.88 27.36
N LYS A 390 -16.18 15.17 27.33
CA LYS A 390 -17.13 14.68 26.33
C LYS A 390 -17.93 15.79 25.71
N PRO A 391 -18.26 15.75 24.41
CA PRO A 391 -19.09 16.76 23.76
C PRO A 391 -20.53 16.72 24.29
N PHE A 392 -21.19 17.88 24.41
CA PHE A 392 -22.62 17.97 24.67
C PHE A 392 -23.38 18.38 23.39
N SER A 393 -24.61 17.87 23.26
CA SER A 393 -25.39 17.98 22.02
C SER A 393 -25.98 19.38 21.79
N ASN A 394 -26.46 20.04 22.86
CA ASN A 394 -27.16 21.30 22.77
C ASN A 394 -26.26 22.50 23.11
N PRO A 395 -26.29 23.60 22.32
CA PRO A 395 -25.49 24.79 22.63
C PRO A 395 -25.81 25.34 24.01
N ARG A 396 -24.76 25.66 24.81
CA ARG A 396 -24.88 26.28 26.15
C ARG A 396 -24.30 27.69 26.12
N SER A 397 -24.70 28.54 27.10
CA SER A 397 -24.20 29.91 27.21
C SER A 397 -22.93 29.97 28.04
N PHE A 398 -21.92 30.62 27.48
CA PHE A 398 -20.65 30.94 28.13
C PHE A 398 -20.57 32.46 28.33
N ALA A 399 -20.37 32.93 29.56
CA ALA A 399 -20.50 34.33 29.92
C ALA A 399 -19.73 35.34 29.03
N LYS A 400 -18.49 34.97 28.61
CA LYS A 400 -17.64 35.80 27.75
C LYS A 400 -17.74 35.45 26.27
N TYR A 401 -18.22 34.24 25.93
CA TYR A 401 -18.02 33.65 24.59
C TYR A 401 -19.37 33.38 23.87
N GLY A 402 -20.51 33.75 24.50
CA GLY A 402 -21.85 33.56 23.91
C GLY A 402 -22.32 32.11 23.91
N ARG A 403 -23.38 31.85 23.13
CA ARG A 403 -24.00 30.51 23.05
C ARG A 403 -23.38 29.67 22.00
N GLN A 404 -22.74 28.55 22.37
CA GLN A 404 -22.08 27.63 21.45
C GLN A 404 -22.05 26.19 21.98
N ARG A 405 -21.70 25.25 21.09
CA ARG A 405 -21.40 23.87 21.46
C ARG A 405 -20.06 23.82 22.18
N GLY A 406 -19.82 22.73 22.91
CA GLY A 406 -18.57 22.54 23.63
C GLY A 406 -18.53 21.18 24.30
N TRP A 407 -17.73 21.11 25.34
CA TRP A 407 -17.47 19.86 26.08
C TRP A 407 -17.72 20.05 27.56
N GLU A 408 -18.13 18.97 28.22
CA GLU A 408 -18.25 18.90 29.67
C GLU A 408 -17.29 17.87 30.24
N ARG A 409 -16.81 18.14 31.44
CA ARG A 409 -15.90 17.23 32.14
C ARG A 409 -16.65 15.93 32.48
N ILE A 410 -16.04 14.80 32.21
CA ILE A 410 -16.52 13.49 32.62
C ILE A 410 -16.28 13.39 34.14
N PRO A 411 -17.31 13.17 34.98
CA PRO A 411 -17.08 12.95 36.39
C PRO A 411 -16.15 11.74 36.58
N PRO A 412 -15.24 11.77 37.56
CA PRO A 412 -14.47 10.58 37.90
C PRO A 412 -15.45 9.42 38.19
N PRO A 413 -15.08 8.17 37.85
CA PRO A 413 -15.92 7.02 38.21
C PRO A 413 -16.19 7.10 39.71
N ASP A 414 -17.46 6.94 40.09
CA ASP A 414 -17.86 6.90 41.48
C ASP A 414 -17.07 5.80 42.19
N ASN A 415 -15.99 6.17 42.84
CA ASN A 415 -15.41 5.36 43.87
C ASN A 415 -16.47 5.29 44.98
N GLU A 416 -16.71 4.09 45.48
CA GLU A 416 -17.65 3.72 46.53
C GLU A 416 -17.85 4.80 47.59
N PRO A 417 -19.06 4.96 48.13
CA PRO A 417 -19.39 6.04 49.04
C PRO A 417 -18.41 6.05 50.22
N SER A 418 -17.63 7.12 50.30
CA SER A 418 -16.86 7.39 51.51
C SER A 418 -17.88 7.46 52.67
N ALA A 419 -17.84 6.47 53.50
CA ALA A 419 -18.55 6.48 54.76
C ALA A 419 -18.20 7.75 55.54
N THR A 420 -19.07 8.72 55.48
CA THR A 420 -19.00 9.88 56.35
C THR A 420 -19.28 9.46 57.79
N GLY A 421 -18.29 9.63 58.59
CA GLY A 421 -18.46 9.97 60.01
C GLY A 421 -18.63 8.81 60.99
N SER A 422 -17.60 8.50 61.70
CA SER A 422 -17.58 8.73 63.14
C SER A 422 -16.46 7.91 63.80
N ASN A 423 -15.72 8.62 64.65
CA ASN A 423 -14.99 8.14 65.81
C ASN A 423 -13.76 7.24 65.55
N LEU A 424 -12.61 7.91 65.50
CA LEU A 424 -11.36 7.38 65.98
C LEU A 424 -11.51 6.86 67.41
N THR A 425 -11.63 5.57 67.57
CA THR A 425 -11.26 4.88 68.80
C THR A 425 -10.23 3.82 68.42
N ASN A 426 -9.05 3.98 68.99
CA ASN A 426 -7.97 3.00 68.98
C ASN A 426 -8.52 1.64 69.43
N GLY A 427 -8.49 0.68 68.52
CA GLY A 427 -8.81 -0.71 68.80
C GLY A 427 -7.77 -1.63 68.21
N PHE A 428 -6.63 -1.77 68.88
CA PHE A 428 -5.82 -2.95 68.68
C PHE A 428 -6.63 -4.13 69.25
N ARG A 429 -7.04 -5.04 68.34
CA ARG A 429 -7.60 -6.33 68.74
C ARG A 429 -6.39 -7.28 68.92
N GLU A 430 -6.28 -7.84 70.14
CA GLU A 430 -5.36 -8.94 70.37
C GLU A 430 -5.81 -10.15 69.55
N LEU A 431 -4.88 -10.66 68.77
CA LEU A 431 -5.05 -11.90 68.01
C LEU A 431 -5.11 -13.08 68.99
N THR A 432 -6.04 -13.98 68.78
CA THR A 432 -6.12 -15.24 69.57
C THR A 432 -4.93 -16.13 69.19
N GLU A 433 -4.48 -17.00 70.13
CA GLU A 433 -3.32 -17.90 69.93
C GLU A 433 -3.49 -18.82 68.70
N GLU A 434 -4.69 -19.08 68.21
CA GLU A 434 -4.97 -19.85 66.98
C GLU A 434 -4.71 -19.05 65.71
N GLU A 435 -4.96 -17.76 65.69
CA GLU A 435 -4.68 -16.87 64.56
C GLU A 435 -3.20 -16.56 64.43
N ALA A 436 -2.47 -16.53 65.55
CA ALA A 436 -1.01 -16.34 65.57
C ALA A 436 -0.25 -17.56 65.02
N ARG A 437 -0.77 -18.78 65.12
CA ARG A 437 -0.15 -20.01 64.59
C ARG A 437 -0.31 -20.19 63.07
N GLN A 438 -1.20 -19.46 62.43
CA GLN A 438 -1.41 -19.51 60.96
C GLN A 438 -0.55 -18.50 60.18
N MET A 439 0.22 -17.66 60.85
CA MET A 439 1.12 -16.67 60.24
C MET A 439 2.61 -17.05 60.30
N GLU A 440 2.98 -18.34 60.29
CA GLU A 440 4.36 -18.75 60.02
C GLU A 440 4.66 -18.62 58.52
N LEU A 441 5.48 -17.60 58.21
CA LEU A 441 6.04 -17.40 56.85
C LEU A 441 7.06 -18.50 56.57
N PRO A 442 7.02 -19.14 55.39
CA PRO A 442 8.11 -20.01 55.00
C PRO A 442 9.34 -19.18 54.64
N PHE A 443 10.46 -19.54 55.19
CA PHE A 443 11.78 -19.07 54.82
C PHE A 443 12.18 -19.64 53.46
#